data_ee92a1f1b7cf58979fd41146585be6f9
#
_entry.id   ee92a1f1b7cf58979fd41146585be6f9
#
_cell.length_a   1.000
_cell.length_b   1.000
_cell.length_c   1.000
_cell.angle_alpha   90.00
_cell.angle_beta   90.00
_cell.angle_gamma   90.00
#
_symmetry.space_group_name_H-M   'P 1'
#
loop_
_entity.id
_entity.type
_entity.pdbx_description
1 polymer ?
#
loop_
_entity_poly.entity_id
_entity_poly.type
_entity_poly.pdbx_seq_one_letter_code
_entity_poly.pdbx_strand_id
1 'polypeptide(L)'
;MKYQHIIDYLIQTAGPSIEDAGLSDERVNKRTEAGLCKSFRRYICGVEGDEDCDYFKVDEEGMLYVFNGQYYELMLEETLLELIIEVMEKKNVGIVYQTGSAKIVRDYCLNRLKGDERCKFVPNRQYICFKNGVFDLGTMKLNQFDLKYKTDIILDFDYVADAKSALWDKVLGMTVPDENMRETFHQYCGCFLASRTEYKIEYILFVVGEGQNGKSIICKAVVNMLGPNVASSYSPEQLFKSSQMEYHLADVNGKIVNYCDEVSNKDFSGGDFKQFVSGGAFTGRHPYSKRPTKVDKIPLMLCCANKIPPTTDDTEGYFRR
;
A
#
# COMPACT_ATOMS: atom_id res chain seq x y z
N MET A 1 -7.64 15.90 14.55
CA MET A 1 -8.18 15.33 13.29
C MET A 1 -7.05 14.75 12.47
N LYS A 2 -7.30 13.71 11.68
CA LYS A 2 -6.27 12.95 10.96
C LYS A 2 -5.40 13.80 10.01
N TYR A 3 -5.94 14.85 9.43
CA TYR A 3 -5.25 15.74 8.48
C TYR A 3 -5.13 17.19 8.97
N GLN A 4 -5.06 17.41 10.27
CA GLN A 4 -5.06 18.75 10.87
C GLN A 4 -3.91 19.63 10.35
N HIS A 5 -2.71 19.06 10.17
CA HIS A 5 -1.54 19.77 9.63
C HIS A 5 -1.79 20.33 8.21
N ILE A 6 -2.53 19.56 7.37
CA ILE A 6 -2.91 20.00 6.02
C ILE A 6 -3.93 21.13 6.09
N ILE A 7 -4.94 20.98 6.94
CA ILE A 7 -5.97 21.98 7.15
C ILE A 7 -5.37 23.29 7.64
N ASP A 8 -4.49 23.23 8.63
CA ASP A 8 -3.84 24.42 9.21
C ASP A 8 -2.97 25.14 8.18
N TYR A 9 -2.22 24.41 7.36
CA TYR A 9 -1.45 25.00 6.27
C TYR A 9 -2.35 25.67 5.23
N LEU A 10 -3.40 25.02 4.78
CA LEU A 10 -4.34 25.58 3.80
C LEU A 10 -5.06 26.81 4.35
N ILE A 11 -5.38 26.83 5.65
CA ILE A 11 -5.96 28.00 6.31
C ILE A 11 -4.98 29.17 6.30
N GLN A 12 -3.70 28.94 6.53
CA GLN A 12 -2.69 29.98 6.53
C GLN A 12 -2.36 30.53 5.14
N THR A 13 -2.37 29.67 4.12
CA THR A 13 -1.88 30.00 2.77
C THR A 13 -2.97 30.33 1.77
N ALA A 14 -4.22 29.88 2.00
CA ALA A 14 -5.36 30.21 1.15
C ALA A 14 -5.75 31.68 1.36
N GLY A 15 -5.36 32.57 0.47
CA GLY A 15 -5.59 34.00 0.30
C GLY A 15 -6.55 34.79 1.25
N PRO A 16 -6.71 36.09 1.08
CA PRO A 16 -7.39 36.96 2.04
C PRO A 16 -8.85 36.54 2.27
N SER A 17 -9.34 36.79 3.49
CA SER A 17 -10.75 36.64 3.84
C SER A 17 -11.64 37.58 3.03
N ILE A 18 -12.88 37.20 2.84
CA ILE A 18 -13.88 37.92 2.02
C ILE A 18 -14.14 39.37 2.51
N GLU A 19 -13.86 39.66 3.78
CA GLU A 19 -14.13 40.94 4.41
C GLU A 19 -13.41 42.14 3.78
N ASP A 20 -12.35 41.93 3.01
CA ASP A 20 -11.53 43.03 2.47
C ASP A 20 -11.92 43.48 1.05
N ALA A 21 -12.95 42.95 0.41
CA ALA A 21 -13.07 43.08 -1.04
C ALA A 21 -14.11 44.09 -1.54
N GLY A 22 -15.11 44.49 -0.79
CA GLY A 22 -16.18 45.46 -1.25
C GLY A 22 -16.87 45.05 -2.57
N LEU A 23 -16.93 43.78 -2.89
CA LEU A 23 -17.40 43.22 -4.17
C LEU A 23 -18.81 42.64 -4.02
N SER A 24 -19.59 42.60 -5.12
CA SER A 24 -20.87 41.89 -5.13
C SER A 24 -20.68 40.39 -4.88
N ASP A 25 -21.62 39.77 -4.16
CA ASP A 25 -21.57 38.37 -3.71
C ASP A 25 -21.16 37.36 -4.80
N GLU A 26 -21.66 37.51 -6.03
CA GLU A 26 -21.34 36.62 -7.14
C GLU A 26 -19.88 36.74 -7.64
N ARG A 27 -19.33 37.97 -7.63
CA ARG A 27 -17.93 38.23 -8.01
C ARG A 27 -16.96 37.78 -6.91
N VAL A 28 -17.36 37.95 -5.66
CA VAL A 28 -16.63 37.45 -4.49
C VAL A 28 -16.54 35.95 -4.56
N ASN A 29 -17.66 35.26 -4.84
CA ASN A 29 -17.71 33.80 -4.95
C ASN A 29 -16.74 33.24 -6.03
N LYS A 30 -16.78 33.78 -7.25
CA LYS A 30 -15.88 33.37 -8.33
C LYS A 30 -14.40 33.65 -8.02
N ARG A 31 -14.08 34.77 -7.39
CA ARG A 31 -12.70 35.09 -7.00
C ARG A 31 -12.21 34.22 -5.87
N THR A 32 -13.06 33.86 -4.91
CA THR A 32 -12.73 33.00 -3.79
C THR A 32 -12.52 31.56 -4.28
N GLU A 33 -13.36 31.02 -5.17
CA GLU A 33 -13.15 29.76 -5.82
C GLU A 33 -11.82 29.71 -6.56
N ALA A 34 -11.52 30.72 -7.37
CA ALA A 34 -10.25 30.84 -8.09
C ALA A 34 -9.07 30.98 -7.13
N GLY A 35 -9.22 31.72 -6.04
CA GLY A 35 -8.22 31.85 -4.99
C GLY A 35 -7.94 30.54 -4.28
N LEU A 36 -9.00 29.82 -3.91
CA LEU A 36 -8.90 28.48 -3.31
C LEU A 36 -8.28 27.47 -4.28
N CYS A 37 -8.74 27.43 -5.53
CA CYS A 37 -8.11 26.58 -6.56
C CYS A 37 -6.62 26.85 -6.69
N LYS A 38 -6.22 28.14 -6.69
CA LYS A 38 -4.81 28.55 -6.78
C LYS A 38 -4.01 28.16 -5.55
N SER A 39 -4.58 28.30 -4.36
CA SER A 39 -3.93 27.95 -3.09
C SER A 39 -3.83 26.44 -2.94
N PHE A 40 -4.90 25.71 -3.21
CA PHE A 40 -4.87 24.24 -3.24
C PHE A 40 -3.90 23.70 -4.29
N ARG A 41 -3.82 24.34 -5.48
CA ARG A 41 -2.82 23.97 -6.48
C ARG A 41 -1.40 24.14 -5.96
N ARG A 42 -1.11 25.26 -5.30
CA ARG A 42 0.20 25.50 -4.69
C ARG A 42 0.57 24.41 -3.69
N TYR A 43 -0.37 24.08 -2.81
CA TYR A 43 -0.18 23.09 -1.77
C TYR A 43 -0.12 21.66 -2.31
N ILE A 44 -0.99 21.33 -3.27
CA ILE A 44 -1.16 19.97 -3.79
C ILE A 44 -0.12 19.62 -4.86
N CYS A 45 0.19 20.58 -5.75
CA CYS A 45 1.04 20.32 -6.91
C CYS A 45 2.43 20.98 -6.83
N GLY A 46 2.72 21.75 -5.79
CA GLY A 46 3.93 22.55 -5.69
C GLY A 46 3.97 23.79 -6.56
N VAL A 47 4.85 24.71 -6.21
CA VAL A 47 5.34 25.76 -7.09
C VAL A 47 6.63 25.23 -7.72
N GLU A 48 6.94 25.61 -8.98
CA GLU A 48 8.24 25.30 -9.56
C GLU A 48 9.36 25.76 -8.61
N GLY A 49 10.15 24.81 -8.09
CA GLY A 49 11.25 25.06 -7.17
C GLY A 49 10.94 24.92 -5.68
N ASP A 50 9.72 24.55 -5.29
CA ASP A 50 9.33 24.36 -3.90
C ASP A 50 9.26 22.84 -3.59
N GLU A 51 10.20 22.34 -2.78
CA GLU A 51 10.25 20.92 -2.38
C GLU A 51 9.12 20.53 -1.41
N ASP A 52 8.40 21.53 -0.86
CA ASP A 52 7.40 21.34 0.22
C ASP A 52 6.04 20.80 -0.23
N CYS A 53 5.87 20.43 -1.49
CA CYS A 53 4.56 20.09 -2.06
C CYS A 53 4.38 18.63 -2.43
N ASP A 54 5.07 17.76 -1.76
CA ASP A 54 5.01 16.31 -1.96
C ASP A 54 3.94 15.61 -1.11
N TYR A 55 3.03 16.35 -0.45
CA TYR A 55 2.01 15.76 0.41
C TYR A 55 0.96 14.93 -0.34
N PHE A 56 0.63 15.30 -1.57
CA PHE A 56 -0.37 14.60 -2.38
C PHE A 56 0.28 13.97 -3.62
N LYS A 57 -0.03 12.73 -3.87
CA LYS A 57 0.47 11.95 -5.00
C LYS A 57 -0.66 11.17 -5.64
N VAL A 58 -0.48 10.76 -6.90
CA VAL A 58 -1.43 9.92 -7.64
C VAL A 58 -0.66 8.79 -8.31
N ASP A 59 -1.13 7.56 -8.15
CA ASP A 59 -0.52 6.42 -8.82
C ASP A 59 -0.93 6.32 -10.30
N GLU A 60 -0.43 5.31 -11.00
CA GLU A 60 -0.71 5.07 -12.42
C GLU A 60 -2.20 4.75 -12.67
N GLU A 61 -2.92 4.27 -11.67
CA GLU A 61 -4.35 3.96 -11.73
C GLU A 61 -5.22 5.18 -11.44
N GLY A 62 -4.62 6.28 -11.02
CA GLY A 62 -5.30 7.54 -10.68
C GLY A 62 -5.80 7.58 -9.24
N MET A 63 -5.34 6.67 -8.38
CA MET A 63 -5.66 6.66 -6.96
C MET A 63 -4.88 7.74 -6.22
N LEU A 64 -5.56 8.47 -5.35
CA LEU A 64 -4.98 9.57 -4.59
C LEU A 64 -4.31 9.06 -3.31
N TYR A 65 -3.09 9.49 -3.09
CA TYR A 65 -2.33 9.25 -1.86
C TYR A 65 -2.00 10.57 -1.17
N VAL A 66 -2.01 10.55 0.15
CA VAL A 66 -1.66 11.71 0.99
C VAL A 66 -0.69 11.31 2.07
N PHE A 67 0.34 12.12 2.28
CA PHE A 67 1.26 11.93 3.39
C PHE A 67 0.60 12.38 4.70
N ASN A 68 0.43 11.45 5.63
CA ASN A 68 -0.27 11.69 6.90
C ASN A 68 0.66 12.11 8.06
N GLY A 69 1.93 12.38 7.76
CA GLY A 69 2.97 12.68 8.75
C GLY A 69 3.88 11.49 9.05
N GLN A 70 3.54 10.30 8.59
CA GLN A 70 4.33 9.08 8.77
C GLN A 70 4.57 8.35 7.44
N TYR A 71 3.52 8.16 6.65
CA TYR A 71 3.57 7.45 5.36
C TYR A 71 2.49 8.00 4.41
N TYR A 72 2.53 7.60 3.15
CA TYR A 72 1.48 7.92 2.18
C TYR A 72 0.35 6.91 2.29
N GLU A 73 -0.83 7.38 2.64
CA GLU A 73 -2.03 6.55 2.70
C GLU A 73 -3.00 6.86 1.55
N LEU A 74 -3.73 5.85 1.14
CA LEU A 74 -4.80 6.01 0.15
C LEU A 74 -5.88 6.94 0.71
N MET A 75 -6.21 7.99 -0.06
CA MET A 75 -7.28 8.94 0.26
C MET A 75 -8.41 8.79 -0.74
N LEU A 76 -9.63 8.60 -0.24
CA LEU A 76 -10.83 8.64 -1.08
C LEU A 76 -11.12 10.07 -1.55
N GLU A 77 -11.70 10.21 -2.73
CA GLU A 77 -12.08 11.53 -3.29
C GLU A 77 -13.11 12.25 -2.41
N GLU A 78 -13.97 11.48 -1.72
CA GLU A 78 -14.92 12.00 -0.73
C GLU A 78 -14.21 12.61 0.47
N THR A 79 -13.15 11.97 0.98
CA THR A 79 -12.34 12.48 2.10
C THR A 79 -11.62 13.76 1.71
N LEU A 80 -11.12 13.86 0.47
CA LEU A 80 -10.56 15.12 -0.05
C LEU A 80 -11.63 16.22 -0.11
N LEU A 81 -12.85 15.89 -0.52
CA LEU A 81 -13.97 16.85 -0.53
C LEU A 81 -14.30 17.35 0.86
N GLU A 82 -14.38 16.46 1.86
CA GLU A 82 -14.62 16.83 3.27
C GLU A 82 -13.52 17.75 3.80
N LEU A 83 -12.26 17.46 3.48
CA LEU A 83 -11.12 18.31 3.86
C LEU A 83 -11.24 19.71 3.24
N ILE A 84 -11.61 19.80 1.97
CA ILE A 84 -11.82 21.09 1.29
C ILE A 84 -12.96 21.86 1.96
N ILE A 85 -14.07 21.21 2.27
CA ILE A 85 -15.21 21.79 2.97
C ILE A 85 -14.77 22.35 4.33
N GLU A 86 -14.03 21.58 5.12
CA GLU A 86 -13.56 22.02 6.44
C GLU A 86 -12.64 23.23 6.35
N VAL A 87 -11.74 23.29 5.36
CA VAL A 87 -10.91 24.49 5.12
C VAL A 87 -11.77 25.69 4.76
N MET A 88 -12.78 25.51 3.91
CA MET A 88 -13.70 26.59 3.53
C MET A 88 -14.49 27.10 4.73
N GLU A 89 -14.99 26.23 5.59
CA GLU A 89 -15.71 26.59 6.84
C GLU A 89 -14.83 27.39 7.80
N LYS A 90 -13.62 26.89 8.08
CA LYS A 90 -12.67 27.55 8.99
C LYS A 90 -12.19 28.91 8.49
N LYS A 91 -12.23 29.12 7.17
CA LYS A 91 -11.93 30.44 6.56
C LYS A 91 -13.08 31.42 6.59
N ASN A 92 -14.21 31.09 7.22
CA ASN A 92 -15.41 31.94 7.26
C ASN A 92 -15.97 32.31 5.87
N VAL A 93 -15.80 31.42 4.91
CA VAL A 93 -16.31 31.60 3.55
C VAL A 93 -17.82 31.29 3.50
N GLY A 94 -18.57 31.66 4.55
CA GLY A 94 -19.94 31.24 4.81
C GLY A 94 -20.97 31.55 3.72
N ILE A 95 -20.69 32.47 2.81
CA ILE A 95 -21.58 32.82 1.69
C ILE A 95 -21.29 31.89 0.47
N VAL A 96 -20.08 31.34 0.38
CA VAL A 96 -19.62 30.50 -0.74
C VAL A 96 -19.90 29.03 -0.47
N TYR A 97 -20.47 28.71 0.68
CA TYR A 97 -20.75 27.34 1.10
C TYR A 97 -21.88 26.71 0.30
N GLN A 98 -21.62 26.48 -0.97
CA GLN A 98 -22.39 25.58 -1.78
C GLN A 98 -21.52 24.35 -2.03
N THR A 99 -22.07 23.17 -1.76
CA THR A 99 -21.45 21.88 -2.08
C THR A 99 -20.89 21.83 -3.51
N GLY A 100 -21.41 22.69 -4.40
CA GLY A 100 -20.93 22.87 -5.77
C GLY A 100 -19.52 23.45 -5.85
N SER A 101 -19.19 24.49 -5.08
CA SER A 101 -17.87 25.14 -5.13
C SER A 101 -16.77 24.22 -4.60
N ALA A 102 -17.03 23.49 -3.51
CA ALA A 102 -16.08 22.51 -2.99
C ALA A 102 -15.79 21.38 -4.00
N LYS A 103 -16.80 20.91 -4.74
CA LYS A 103 -16.62 19.93 -5.82
C LYS A 103 -15.78 20.47 -6.96
N ILE A 104 -15.99 21.74 -7.38
CA ILE A 104 -15.18 22.40 -8.42
C ILE A 104 -13.71 22.45 -7.99
N VAL A 105 -13.41 22.82 -6.74
CA VAL A 105 -12.04 22.86 -6.21
C VAL A 105 -11.44 21.46 -6.19
N ARG A 106 -12.17 20.45 -5.69
CA ARG A 106 -11.73 19.06 -5.70
C ARG A 106 -11.38 18.57 -7.10
N ASP A 107 -12.30 18.73 -8.06
CA ASP A 107 -12.12 18.25 -9.43
C ASP A 107 -10.96 18.95 -10.13
N TYR A 108 -10.78 20.25 -9.87
CA TYR A 108 -9.61 20.97 -10.34
C TYR A 108 -8.31 20.40 -9.79
N CYS A 109 -8.24 20.14 -8.48
CA CYS A 109 -7.06 19.56 -7.83
C CYS A 109 -6.75 18.17 -8.38
N LEU A 110 -7.74 17.29 -8.48
CA LEU A 110 -7.56 15.93 -8.99
C LEU A 110 -7.08 15.92 -10.44
N ASN A 111 -7.66 16.79 -11.30
CA ASN A 111 -7.22 16.88 -12.69
C ASN A 111 -5.77 17.37 -12.81
N ARG A 112 -5.34 18.28 -11.92
CA ARG A 112 -3.96 18.77 -11.90
C ARG A 112 -2.98 17.70 -11.41
N LEU A 113 -3.32 16.99 -10.35
CA LEU A 113 -2.51 15.88 -9.83
C LEU A 113 -2.32 14.78 -10.87
N LYS A 114 -3.41 14.39 -11.54
CA LYS A 114 -3.39 13.33 -12.58
C LYS A 114 -2.61 13.75 -13.84
N GLY A 115 -2.51 15.05 -14.11
CA GLY A 115 -1.81 15.59 -15.29
C GLY A 115 -0.34 15.99 -15.05
N ASP A 116 0.16 15.92 -13.82
CA ASP A 116 1.53 16.35 -13.48
C ASP A 116 2.41 15.14 -13.12
N GLU A 117 3.43 14.89 -13.93
CA GLU A 117 4.39 13.79 -13.71
C GLU A 117 5.09 13.86 -12.34
N ARG A 118 5.28 15.06 -11.77
CA ARG A 118 5.88 15.25 -10.44
C ARG A 118 5.00 14.73 -9.32
N CYS A 119 3.70 14.66 -9.56
CA CYS A 119 2.72 14.15 -8.61
C CYS A 119 2.55 12.61 -8.70
N LYS A 120 3.26 11.94 -9.59
CA LYS A 120 3.21 10.48 -9.67
C LYS A 120 3.76 9.83 -8.41
N PHE A 121 3.01 8.86 -7.92
CA PHE A 121 3.38 8.08 -6.75
C PHE A 121 3.95 6.72 -7.15
N VAL A 122 5.20 6.52 -6.83
CA VAL A 122 5.87 5.23 -6.91
C VAL A 122 6.42 4.93 -5.52
N PRO A 123 5.83 3.99 -4.79
CA PRO A 123 6.32 3.62 -3.46
C PRO A 123 7.76 3.14 -3.51
N ASN A 124 8.59 3.62 -2.58
CA ASN A 124 9.97 3.19 -2.46
C ASN A 124 10.06 2.05 -1.44
N ARG A 125 10.24 0.83 -1.93
CA ARG A 125 10.29 -0.40 -1.12
C ARG A 125 11.63 -0.64 -0.42
N GLN A 126 12.61 0.23 -0.57
CA GLN A 126 13.82 0.24 0.25
C GLN A 126 13.50 0.64 1.70
N TYR A 127 12.40 1.33 1.92
CA TYR A 127 11.99 1.86 3.21
C TYR A 127 10.76 1.15 3.76
N ILE A 128 10.80 0.82 5.05
CA ILE A 128 9.69 0.21 5.79
C ILE A 128 9.26 1.16 6.89
N CYS A 129 8.00 1.56 6.89
CA CYS A 129 7.45 2.41 7.93
C CYS A 129 7.00 1.56 9.13
N PHE A 130 7.50 1.88 10.33
CA PHE A 130 7.06 1.38 11.63
C PHE A 130 6.39 2.50 12.42
N LYS A 131 5.74 2.19 13.54
CA LYS A 131 5.15 3.23 14.43
C LYS A 131 6.15 4.26 14.94
N ASN A 132 7.39 3.86 15.14
CA ASN A 132 8.45 4.71 15.71
C ASN A 132 9.45 5.26 14.69
N GLY A 133 9.22 5.09 13.38
CA GLY A 133 10.09 5.65 12.34
C GLY A 133 10.10 4.85 11.04
N VAL A 134 10.99 5.24 10.15
CA VAL A 134 11.20 4.60 8.85
C VAL A 134 12.53 3.87 8.83
N PHE A 135 12.48 2.57 8.65
CA PHE A 135 13.66 1.72 8.56
C PHE A 135 14.18 1.67 7.13
N ASP A 136 15.43 1.93 6.94
CA ASP A 136 16.14 1.86 5.67
C ASP A 136 16.85 0.52 5.54
N LEU A 137 16.43 -0.31 4.60
CA LEU A 137 17.02 -1.62 4.32
C LEU A 137 18.46 -1.54 3.79
N GLY A 138 18.83 -0.44 3.14
CA GLY A 138 20.18 -0.24 2.61
C GLY A 138 21.20 0.08 3.70
N THR A 139 20.82 0.91 4.67
CA THR A 139 21.71 1.32 5.78
C THR A 139 21.47 0.55 7.06
N MET A 140 20.39 -0.24 7.14
CA MET A 140 19.94 -0.98 8.32
C MET A 140 19.72 -0.08 9.54
N LYS A 141 19.19 1.14 9.33
CA LYS A 141 18.94 2.14 10.37
C LYS A 141 17.49 2.60 10.39
N LEU A 142 17.02 2.89 11.60
CA LEU A 142 15.73 3.55 11.80
C LEU A 142 15.93 5.07 11.71
N ASN A 143 15.13 5.72 10.88
CA ASN A 143 15.14 7.16 10.65
C ASN A 143 13.82 7.78 11.15
N GLN A 144 13.78 9.10 11.30
CA GLN A 144 12.55 9.83 11.57
C GLN A 144 11.65 9.80 10.32
N PHE A 145 10.34 10.04 10.52
CA PHE A 145 9.39 10.14 9.42
C PHE A 145 9.73 11.32 8.50
N ASP A 146 9.66 11.06 7.20
CA ASP A 146 9.89 12.06 6.18
C ASP A 146 9.20 11.64 4.88
N LEU A 147 8.54 12.57 4.21
CA LEU A 147 7.83 12.33 2.96
C LEU A 147 8.74 11.85 1.81
N LYS A 148 10.05 12.17 1.86
CA LYS A 148 11.04 11.72 0.87
C LYS A 148 11.16 10.19 0.75
N TYR A 149 10.81 9.45 1.81
CA TYR A 149 10.90 7.99 1.82
C TYR A 149 9.81 7.32 0.99
N LYS A 150 8.71 8.03 0.68
CA LYS A 150 7.61 7.55 -0.19
C LYS A 150 7.09 6.16 0.19
N THR A 151 6.95 5.89 1.49
CA THR A 151 6.37 4.64 1.99
C THR A 151 4.84 4.71 1.93
N ASP A 152 4.18 3.63 1.53
CA ASP A 152 2.71 3.49 1.46
C ASP A 152 2.18 2.39 2.38
N ILE A 153 3.06 1.73 3.11
CA ILE A 153 2.74 0.65 4.05
C ILE A 153 3.34 0.98 5.39
N ILE A 154 2.55 0.85 6.45
CA ILE A 154 3.00 0.93 7.83
C ILE A 154 2.79 -0.41 8.53
N LEU A 155 3.82 -0.86 9.24
CA LEU A 155 3.73 -1.96 10.18
C LEU A 155 3.33 -1.41 11.55
N ASP A 156 2.22 -1.87 12.09
CA ASP A 156 1.55 -1.30 13.28
C ASP A 156 2.22 -1.71 14.60
N PHE A 157 3.56 -1.69 14.63
CA PHE A 157 4.39 -1.92 15.82
C PHE A 157 5.71 -1.15 15.73
N ASP A 158 6.40 -1.02 16.89
CA ASP A 158 7.69 -0.35 16.96
C ASP A 158 8.82 -1.28 16.49
N TYR A 159 9.74 -0.75 15.69
CA TYR A 159 10.98 -1.44 15.41
C TYR A 159 11.90 -1.40 16.63
N VAL A 160 12.35 -2.58 17.07
CA VAL A 160 13.32 -2.76 18.15
C VAL A 160 14.41 -3.73 17.66
N ALA A 161 15.62 -3.23 17.46
CA ALA A 161 16.72 -3.97 16.82
C ALA A 161 17.04 -5.32 17.50
N ASP A 162 16.99 -5.35 18.83
CA ASP A 162 17.36 -6.54 19.62
C ASP A 162 16.15 -7.23 20.26
N ALA A 163 14.96 -7.07 19.65
CA ALA A 163 13.74 -7.69 20.15
C ALA A 163 13.87 -9.22 20.20
N LYS A 164 13.51 -9.80 21.34
CA LYS A 164 13.52 -11.25 21.56
C LYS A 164 12.17 -11.69 22.13
N SER A 165 11.74 -12.88 21.75
CA SER A 165 10.52 -13.49 22.27
C SER A 165 10.76 -14.95 22.60
N ALA A 166 10.93 -15.25 23.89
CA ALA A 166 11.11 -16.63 24.37
C ALA A 166 9.88 -17.52 24.03
N LEU A 167 8.69 -16.92 23.96
CA LEU A 167 7.49 -17.65 23.51
C LEU A 167 7.56 -17.99 22.04
N TRP A 168 7.97 -17.05 21.18
CA TRP A 168 8.15 -17.31 19.75
C TRP A 168 9.19 -18.40 19.52
N ASP A 169 10.37 -18.30 20.16
CA ASP A 169 11.46 -19.27 20.01
C ASP A 169 11.01 -20.66 20.43
N LYS A 170 10.26 -20.77 21.53
CA LYS A 170 9.69 -22.03 22.01
C LYS A 170 8.69 -22.62 21.03
N VAL A 171 7.70 -21.84 20.57
CA VAL A 171 6.65 -22.30 19.66
C VAL A 171 7.24 -22.70 18.31
N LEU A 172 8.13 -21.89 17.76
CA LEU A 172 8.80 -22.18 16.50
C LEU A 172 9.69 -23.43 16.63
N GLY A 173 10.46 -23.58 17.71
CA GLY A 173 11.30 -24.75 17.96
C GLY A 173 10.52 -26.06 18.12
N MET A 174 9.28 -25.97 18.67
CA MET A 174 8.38 -27.13 18.75
C MET A 174 7.77 -27.50 17.39
N THR A 175 7.47 -26.51 16.56
CA THR A 175 6.83 -26.69 15.24
C THR A 175 7.86 -27.07 14.17
N VAL A 176 9.05 -26.48 14.21
CA VAL A 176 10.15 -26.69 13.28
C VAL A 176 11.40 -27.07 14.11
N PRO A 177 11.60 -28.36 14.43
CA PRO A 177 12.69 -28.81 15.31
C PRO A 177 14.10 -28.57 14.73
N ASP A 178 14.24 -28.65 13.41
CA ASP A 178 15.51 -28.43 12.71
C ASP A 178 15.90 -26.95 12.70
N GLU A 179 17.12 -26.63 13.13
CA GLU A 179 17.62 -25.28 13.26
C GLU A 179 17.79 -24.56 11.91
N ASN A 180 18.30 -25.28 10.90
CA ASN A 180 18.48 -24.72 9.55
C ASN A 180 17.13 -24.40 8.89
N MET A 181 16.12 -25.24 9.13
CA MET A 181 14.76 -24.96 8.66
C MET A 181 14.15 -23.75 9.37
N ARG A 182 14.39 -23.54 10.68
CA ARG A 182 13.96 -22.33 11.39
C ARG A 182 14.63 -21.08 10.82
N GLU A 183 15.92 -21.15 10.55
CA GLU A 183 16.65 -20.05 9.92
C GLU A 183 16.09 -19.74 8.52
N THR A 184 15.86 -20.76 7.70
CA THR A 184 15.22 -20.62 6.37
C THR A 184 13.85 -19.98 6.48
N PHE A 185 13.04 -20.39 7.46
CA PHE A 185 11.73 -19.80 7.72
C PHE A 185 11.85 -18.30 8.07
N HIS A 186 12.76 -17.92 8.96
CA HIS A 186 12.99 -16.52 9.33
C HIS A 186 13.51 -15.69 8.14
N GLN A 187 14.46 -16.21 7.38
CA GLN A 187 14.98 -15.53 6.18
C GLN A 187 13.87 -15.29 5.16
N TYR A 188 13.03 -16.29 4.91
CA TYR A 188 11.91 -16.12 3.99
C TYR A 188 10.88 -15.10 4.51
N CYS A 189 10.58 -15.11 5.80
CA CYS A 189 9.72 -14.10 6.42
C CYS A 189 10.32 -12.68 6.30
N GLY A 190 11.64 -12.56 6.42
CA GLY A 190 12.36 -11.31 6.16
C GLY A 190 12.19 -10.81 4.71
N CYS A 191 12.07 -11.71 3.74
CA CYS A 191 11.81 -11.36 2.35
C CYS A 191 10.47 -10.64 2.13
N PHE A 192 9.48 -10.79 3.02
CA PHE A 192 8.24 -10.02 2.93
C PHE A 192 8.47 -8.51 3.05
N LEU A 193 9.52 -8.11 3.75
CA LEU A 193 9.89 -6.72 3.95
C LEU A 193 10.76 -6.16 2.82
N ALA A 194 11.36 -7.02 2.00
CA ALA A 194 12.25 -6.64 0.92
C ALA A 194 11.47 -6.36 -0.38
N SER A 195 11.99 -5.42 -1.18
CA SER A 195 11.43 -5.17 -2.51
C SER A 195 11.70 -6.36 -3.44
N ARG A 196 10.64 -6.97 -3.94
CA ARG A 196 10.73 -8.06 -4.91
C ARG A 196 11.33 -7.64 -6.25
N THR A 197 11.17 -6.37 -6.60
CA THR A 197 11.72 -5.78 -7.82
C THR A 197 13.24 -5.63 -7.74
N GLU A 198 13.74 -5.32 -6.55
CA GLU A 198 15.16 -5.08 -6.31
C GLU A 198 15.92 -6.37 -5.97
N TYR A 199 15.30 -7.24 -5.18
CA TYR A 199 15.89 -8.49 -4.68
C TYR A 199 15.24 -9.72 -5.35
N LYS A 200 15.15 -9.82 -6.57
CA LYS A 200 14.73 -10.97 -7.41
C LYS A 200 14.34 -12.27 -6.66
N ILE A 201 13.33 -12.15 -5.77
CA ILE A 201 12.87 -13.25 -4.93
C ILE A 201 11.88 -14.10 -5.75
N GLU A 202 12.30 -15.29 -6.15
CA GLU A 202 11.55 -16.19 -7.03
C GLU A 202 11.20 -17.51 -6.34
N TYR A 203 10.84 -17.46 -5.05
CA TYR A 203 10.55 -18.64 -4.23
C TYR A 203 9.18 -18.55 -3.57
N ILE A 204 8.60 -19.74 -3.32
CA ILE A 204 7.43 -19.93 -2.47
C ILE A 204 7.83 -20.76 -1.25
N LEU A 205 7.33 -20.42 -0.07
CA LEU A 205 7.55 -21.22 1.11
C LEU A 205 6.32 -22.10 1.40
N PHE A 206 6.56 -23.42 1.35
CA PHE A 206 5.65 -24.42 1.87
C PHE A 206 6.08 -24.86 3.26
N VAL A 207 5.21 -24.69 4.25
CA VAL A 207 5.37 -25.27 5.59
C VAL A 207 4.61 -26.59 5.58
N VAL A 208 5.33 -27.68 5.45
CA VAL A 208 4.76 -29.03 5.25
C VAL A 208 4.84 -29.86 6.52
N GLY A 209 3.82 -30.62 6.81
CA GLY A 209 3.77 -31.57 7.94
C GLY A 209 2.36 -32.06 8.20
N GLU A 210 2.23 -33.16 8.92
CA GLU A 210 0.94 -33.73 9.31
C GLU A 210 0.10 -32.79 10.16
N GLY A 211 -1.18 -33.02 10.28
CA GLY A 211 -2.10 -32.14 11.01
C GLY A 211 -1.70 -31.92 12.48
N GLN A 212 -2.18 -30.83 13.08
CA GLN A 212 -2.04 -30.47 14.51
C GLN A 212 -0.61 -30.23 15.01
N ASN A 213 0.32 -29.87 14.16
CA ASN A 213 1.74 -29.61 14.51
C ASN A 213 2.15 -28.13 14.57
N GLY A 214 1.19 -27.21 14.62
CA GLY A 214 1.46 -25.77 14.84
C GLY A 214 1.78 -24.94 13.58
N LYS A 215 1.83 -25.53 12.37
CA LYS A 215 2.14 -24.81 11.10
C LYS A 215 1.34 -23.52 10.94
N SER A 216 0.01 -23.63 11.01
CA SER A 216 -0.89 -22.47 10.86
C SER A 216 -0.66 -21.41 11.95
N ILE A 217 -0.23 -21.79 13.14
CA ILE A 217 0.03 -20.88 14.25
C ILE A 217 1.21 -19.99 13.92
N ILE A 218 2.35 -20.57 13.51
CA ILE A 218 3.56 -19.79 13.19
C ILE A 218 3.36 -18.91 11.95
N CYS A 219 2.69 -19.42 10.91
CA CYS A 219 2.40 -18.66 9.71
C CYS A 219 1.43 -17.51 9.98
N LYS A 220 0.33 -17.76 10.72
CA LYS A 220 -0.63 -16.72 11.09
C LYS A 220 -0.01 -15.67 12.02
N ALA A 221 0.91 -16.04 12.91
CA ALA A 221 1.61 -15.07 13.73
C ALA A 221 2.40 -14.06 12.88
N VAL A 222 3.13 -14.53 11.86
CA VAL A 222 3.86 -13.66 10.92
C VAL A 222 2.90 -12.78 10.12
N VAL A 223 1.84 -13.36 9.55
CA VAL A 223 0.88 -12.61 8.72
C VAL A 223 0.13 -11.56 9.56
N ASN A 224 -0.28 -11.90 10.78
CA ASN A 224 -0.94 -10.96 11.67
C ASN A 224 -0.01 -9.82 12.12
N MET A 225 1.29 -10.10 12.28
CA MET A 225 2.28 -9.07 12.56
C MET A 225 2.38 -8.06 11.40
N LEU A 226 2.35 -8.52 10.15
CA LEU A 226 2.37 -7.64 8.98
C LEU A 226 1.09 -6.80 8.85
N GLY A 227 -0.04 -7.32 9.33
CA GLY A 227 -1.33 -6.64 9.33
C GLY A 227 -2.21 -6.97 8.11
N PRO A 228 -3.52 -6.71 8.22
CA PRO A 228 -4.50 -7.15 7.21
C PRO A 228 -4.40 -6.40 5.88
N ASN A 229 -3.87 -5.17 5.90
CA ASN A 229 -3.82 -4.34 4.70
C ASN A 229 -2.78 -4.84 3.69
N VAL A 230 -1.79 -5.61 4.12
CA VAL A 230 -0.67 -6.07 3.30
C VAL A 230 -0.69 -7.56 2.99
N ALA A 231 -1.66 -8.28 3.52
CA ALA A 231 -1.84 -9.71 3.31
C ALA A 231 -3.09 -10.01 2.49
N SER A 232 -3.01 -11.06 1.67
CA SER A 232 -4.14 -11.70 1.00
C SER A 232 -4.19 -13.18 1.37
N SER A 233 -5.33 -13.83 1.10
CA SER A 233 -5.52 -15.25 1.47
C SER A 233 -6.24 -16.01 0.34
N TYR A 234 -5.50 -16.34 -0.70
CA TYR A 234 -5.99 -17.15 -1.81
C TYR A 234 -5.20 -18.44 -1.93
N SER A 235 -5.89 -19.54 -2.21
CA SER A 235 -5.23 -20.81 -2.53
C SER A 235 -4.60 -20.75 -3.93
N PRO A 236 -3.59 -21.59 -4.23
CA PRO A 236 -3.03 -21.71 -5.57
C PRO A 236 -4.07 -22.00 -6.64
N GLU A 237 -5.09 -22.81 -6.33
CA GLU A 237 -6.17 -23.11 -7.26
C GLU A 237 -7.02 -21.87 -7.58
N GLN A 238 -7.27 -21.02 -6.59
CA GLN A 238 -8.00 -19.76 -6.81
C GLN A 238 -7.20 -18.80 -7.68
N LEU A 239 -5.89 -18.73 -7.47
CA LEU A 239 -5.00 -17.84 -8.22
C LEU A 239 -4.70 -18.31 -9.64
N PHE A 240 -4.71 -19.64 -9.92
CA PHE A 240 -4.19 -20.14 -11.19
C PHE A 240 -5.19 -20.98 -12.00
N LYS A 241 -6.27 -21.46 -11.39
CA LYS A 241 -7.22 -22.38 -12.06
C LYS A 241 -8.69 -21.99 -11.89
N SER A 242 -8.98 -20.87 -11.24
CA SER A 242 -10.34 -20.39 -11.05
C SER A 242 -10.84 -19.62 -12.26
N SER A 243 -12.13 -19.75 -12.56
CA SER A 243 -12.82 -18.86 -13.52
C SER A 243 -12.85 -17.40 -13.07
N GLN A 244 -12.53 -17.14 -11.80
CA GLN A 244 -12.43 -15.80 -11.20
C GLN A 244 -10.97 -15.33 -11.00
N MET A 245 -10.02 -16.00 -11.64
CA MET A 245 -8.59 -15.71 -11.52
C MET A 245 -8.27 -14.21 -11.69
N GLU A 246 -8.85 -13.55 -12.69
CA GLU A 246 -8.61 -12.12 -12.95
C GLU A 246 -9.00 -11.20 -11.78
N TYR A 247 -10.04 -11.56 -11.01
CA TYR A 247 -10.46 -10.81 -9.81
C TYR A 247 -9.51 -11.06 -8.64
N HIS A 248 -9.12 -12.31 -8.43
CA HIS A 248 -8.17 -12.66 -7.37
C HIS A 248 -6.80 -12.04 -7.61
N LEU A 249 -6.33 -12.03 -8.86
CA LEU A 249 -5.08 -11.36 -9.24
C LEU A 249 -5.14 -9.85 -9.02
N ALA A 250 -6.25 -9.20 -9.32
CA ALA A 250 -6.42 -7.77 -9.03
C ALA A 250 -6.39 -7.48 -7.53
N ASP A 251 -6.96 -8.36 -6.70
CA ASP A 251 -7.00 -8.17 -5.24
C ASP A 251 -5.65 -8.40 -4.57
N VAL A 252 -4.81 -9.29 -5.09
CA VAL A 252 -3.47 -9.52 -4.54
C VAL A 252 -2.45 -8.47 -4.98
N ASN A 253 -2.79 -7.63 -5.96
CA ASN A 253 -1.87 -6.60 -6.46
C ASN A 253 -1.49 -5.61 -5.34
N GLY A 254 -0.20 -5.43 -5.11
CA GLY A 254 0.32 -4.54 -4.07
C GLY A 254 0.36 -5.14 -2.67
N LYS A 255 -0.15 -6.36 -2.46
CA LYS A 255 0.06 -7.09 -1.20
C LYS A 255 1.50 -7.55 -1.06
N ILE A 256 1.95 -7.73 0.18
CA ILE A 256 3.30 -8.21 0.51
C ILE A 256 3.33 -9.75 0.51
N VAL A 257 2.32 -10.36 1.13
CA VAL A 257 2.22 -11.80 1.28
C VAL A 257 0.83 -12.30 0.90
N ASN A 258 0.79 -13.41 0.17
CA ASN A 258 -0.42 -14.22 0.03
C ASN A 258 -0.28 -15.47 0.89
N TYR A 259 -1.09 -15.58 1.93
CA TYR A 259 -1.07 -16.71 2.85
C TYR A 259 -2.18 -17.70 2.50
N CYS A 260 -1.81 -18.97 2.39
CA CYS A 260 -2.75 -20.06 2.22
C CYS A 260 -2.62 -21.04 3.41
N ASP A 261 -3.66 -21.12 4.23
CA ASP A 261 -3.67 -21.94 5.46
C ASP A 261 -3.67 -23.45 5.15
N GLU A 262 -4.28 -23.85 4.04
CA GLU A 262 -4.30 -25.24 3.59
C GLU A 262 -4.30 -25.30 2.06
N VAL A 263 -3.24 -25.87 1.52
CA VAL A 263 -3.13 -26.15 0.09
C VAL A 263 -3.75 -27.50 -0.20
N SER A 264 -4.64 -27.56 -1.18
CA SER A 264 -5.24 -28.82 -1.59
C SER A 264 -4.22 -29.76 -2.24
N ASN A 265 -4.52 -31.05 -2.22
CA ASN A 265 -3.68 -32.07 -2.87
C ASN A 265 -3.96 -32.17 -4.39
N LYS A 266 -4.06 -31.01 -5.07
CA LYS A 266 -4.28 -30.91 -6.52
C LYS A 266 -3.07 -30.29 -7.18
N ASP A 267 -2.82 -30.72 -8.40
CA ASP A 267 -1.80 -30.07 -9.23
C ASP A 267 -2.25 -28.66 -9.66
N PHE A 268 -1.47 -27.66 -9.32
CA PHE A 268 -1.62 -26.27 -9.75
C PHE A 268 -0.40 -25.77 -10.55
N SER A 269 0.52 -26.69 -10.86
CA SER A 269 1.68 -26.39 -11.69
C SER A 269 1.26 -25.88 -13.08
N GLY A 270 2.10 -25.06 -13.67
CA GLY A 270 1.85 -24.49 -14.99
C GLY A 270 2.57 -23.16 -15.20
N GLY A 271 2.32 -22.54 -16.35
CA GLY A 271 2.92 -21.26 -16.73
C GLY A 271 2.57 -20.13 -15.77
N ASP A 272 1.29 -20.02 -15.39
CA ASP A 272 0.80 -18.97 -14.51
C ASP A 272 1.41 -19.05 -13.11
N PHE A 273 1.55 -20.26 -12.56
CA PHE A 273 2.25 -20.48 -11.29
C PHE A 273 3.71 -19.99 -11.38
N LYS A 274 4.45 -20.43 -12.40
CA LYS A 274 5.85 -20.03 -12.59
C LYS A 274 5.97 -18.51 -12.77
N GLN A 275 5.08 -17.91 -13.54
CA GLN A 275 5.03 -16.47 -13.76
C GLN A 275 4.76 -15.71 -12.46
N PHE A 276 3.77 -16.15 -11.66
CA PHE A 276 3.44 -15.55 -10.38
C PHE A 276 4.59 -15.60 -9.39
N VAL A 277 5.17 -16.79 -9.19
CA VAL A 277 6.31 -16.99 -8.28
C VAL A 277 7.54 -16.18 -8.70
N SER A 278 7.73 -15.96 -9.99
CA SER A 278 8.81 -15.08 -10.51
C SER A 278 8.45 -13.58 -10.49
N GLY A 279 7.29 -13.18 -10.00
CA GLY A 279 6.87 -11.78 -9.98
C GLY A 279 6.51 -11.21 -11.36
N GLY A 280 6.16 -12.07 -12.31
CA GLY A 280 5.74 -11.66 -13.66
C GLY A 280 4.39 -10.96 -13.64
N ALA A 281 4.19 -10.00 -14.54
CA ALA A 281 2.96 -9.21 -14.61
C ALA A 281 1.80 -10.00 -15.20
N PHE A 282 0.60 -9.76 -14.67
CA PHE A 282 -0.67 -10.29 -15.14
C PHE A 282 -1.63 -9.16 -15.53
N THR A 283 -2.75 -9.54 -16.10
CA THR A 283 -3.91 -8.67 -16.27
C THR A 283 -4.99 -9.15 -15.30
N GLY A 284 -5.45 -8.23 -14.44
CA GLY A 284 -6.56 -8.46 -13.53
C GLY A 284 -7.75 -7.56 -13.84
N ARG A 285 -8.82 -7.70 -13.07
CA ARG A 285 -10.00 -6.84 -13.16
C ARG A 285 -10.65 -6.72 -11.79
N HIS A 286 -10.94 -5.51 -11.35
CA HIS A 286 -11.79 -5.30 -10.18
C HIS A 286 -13.26 -5.57 -10.50
N PRO A 287 -14.06 -6.06 -9.53
CA PRO A 287 -15.50 -6.23 -9.72
C PRO A 287 -16.15 -4.95 -10.27
N TYR A 288 -17.04 -5.10 -11.23
CA TYR A 288 -17.73 -4.01 -11.91
C TYR A 288 -16.87 -3.03 -12.73
N SER A 289 -15.54 -3.18 -12.73
CA SER A 289 -14.67 -2.37 -13.58
C SER A 289 -14.80 -2.79 -15.05
N LYS A 290 -14.94 -1.79 -15.93
CA LYS A 290 -14.92 -2.01 -17.39
C LYS A 290 -13.50 -2.05 -17.95
N ARG A 291 -12.51 -1.65 -17.18
CA ARG A 291 -11.10 -1.58 -17.61
C ARG A 291 -10.29 -2.67 -16.91
N PRO A 292 -9.43 -3.37 -17.64
CA PRO A 292 -8.46 -4.26 -17.02
C PRO A 292 -7.44 -3.45 -16.23
N THR A 293 -6.89 -4.06 -15.18
CA THR A 293 -5.84 -3.52 -14.32
C THR A 293 -4.57 -4.31 -14.54
N LYS A 294 -3.44 -3.65 -14.67
CA LYS A 294 -2.13 -4.29 -14.66
C LYS A 294 -1.81 -4.78 -13.24
N VAL A 295 -1.42 -6.04 -13.13
CA VAL A 295 -1.04 -6.69 -11.87
C VAL A 295 0.45 -7.03 -11.95
N ASP A 296 1.29 -6.18 -11.42
CA ASP A 296 2.75 -6.33 -11.45
C ASP A 296 3.42 -6.24 -10.07
N LYS A 297 2.64 -5.92 -9.03
CA LYS A 297 3.09 -5.94 -7.64
C LYS A 297 2.65 -7.25 -6.97
N ILE A 298 3.29 -8.35 -7.39
CA ILE A 298 2.90 -9.71 -6.99
C ILE A 298 3.43 -10.03 -5.58
N PRO A 299 2.59 -10.50 -4.63
CA PRO A 299 3.03 -10.89 -3.30
C PRO A 299 3.90 -12.15 -3.31
N LEU A 300 4.69 -12.32 -2.25
CA LEU A 300 5.29 -13.62 -1.96
C LEU A 300 4.24 -14.60 -1.43
N MET A 301 4.42 -15.90 -1.65
CA MET A 301 3.49 -16.91 -1.19
C MET A 301 4.02 -17.64 0.05
N LEU A 302 3.18 -17.72 1.08
CA LEU A 302 3.39 -18.55 2.27
C LEU A 302 2.24 -19.55 2.38
N CYS A 303 2.54 -20.82 2.26
CA CYS A 303 1.55 -21.88 2.17
C CYS A 303 1.75 -22.94 3.25
N CYS A 304 0.68 -23.34 3.93
CA CYS A 304 0.66 -24.54 4.76
C CYS A 304 0.12 -25.72 3.95
N ALA A 305 0.75 -26.87 4.07
CA ALA A 305 0.31 -28.11 3.42
C ALA A 305 0.51 -29.32 4.33
N ASN A 306 -0.34 -30.33 4.21
CA ASN A 306 -0.14 -31.60 4.89
C ASN A 306 0.86 -32.49 4.13
N LYS A 307 0.90 -32.34 2.80
CA LYS A 307 1.87 -32.98 1.90
C LYS A 307 2.23 -31.98 0.79
N ILE A 308 3.42 -32.15 0.21
CA ILE A 308 3.79 -31.39 -0.99
C ILE A 308 2.78 -31.72 -2.09
N PRO A 309 2.14 -30.71 -2.69
CA PRO A 309 1.18 -30.93 -3.77
C PRO A 309 1.82 -31.66 -4.95
N PRO A 310 1.08 -32.56 -5.61
CA PRO A 310 1.58 -33.24 -6.79
C PRO A 310 1.82 -32.23 -7.92
N THR A 311 2.77 -32.56 -8.80
CA THR A 311 3.05 -31.77 -9.99
C THR A 311 3.21 -32.67 -11.20
N THR A 312 2.72 -32.20 -12.34
CA THR A 312 3.01 -32.79 -13.66
C THR A 312 4.18 -32.09 -14.34
N ASP A 313 4.69 -31.01 -13.76
CA ASP A 313 5.84 -30.25 -14.27
C ASP A 313 7.13 -30.79 -13.62
N ASP A 314 7.92 -31.53 -14.40
CA ASP A 314 9.19 -32.13 -14.01
C ASP A 314 10.41 -31.23 -14.35
N THR A 315 10.17 -29.98 -14.79
CA THR A 315 11.25 -29.09 -15.19
C THR A 315 12.01 -28.53 -13.99
N GLU A 316 13.32 -28.33 -14.16
CA GLU A 316 14.17 -27.61 -13.19
C GLU A 316 13.60 -26.23 -12.86
N GLY A 317 13.01 -25.56 -13.84
CA GLY A 317 12.35 -24.28 -13.68
C GLY A 317 11.18 -24.27 -12.71
N TYR A 318 10.52 -25.42 -12.47
CA TYR A 318 9.49 -25.57 -11.43
C TYR A 318 10.12 -25.79 -10.05
N PHE A 319 11.05 -26.75 -9.95
CA PHE A 319 11.62 -27.14 -8.66
C PHE A 319 12.53 -26.09 -8.01
N ARG A 320 13.06 -25.16 -8.76
CA ARG A 320 13.84 -24.06 -8.18
C ARG A 320 12.98 -22.92 -7.59
N ARG A 321 11.66 -22.97 -7.74
CA ARG A 321 10.70 -22.00 -7.20
C ARG A 321 10.01 -22.52 -5.95
#